data_50770ac7c96bfc5075d9027bd4d9357e
#
_entry.id   50770ac7c96bfc5075d9027bd4d9357e
#
_cell.length_a   1.000
_cell.length_b   1.000
_cell.length_c   1.000
_cell.angle_alpha   90.00
_cell.angle_beta   90.00
_cell.angle_gamma   90.00
#
_symmetry.space_group_name_H-M   'P 1'
#
loop_
_entity.id
_entity.type
_entity.pdbx_description
1 polymer ?
#
loop_
_entity_poly.entity_id
_entity_poly.type
_entity_poly.pdbx_seq_one_letter_code
_entity_poly.pdbx_strand_id
1 'polypeptide(L)'
;TYNSAYFNVSDYYEIASRGSLTINSVYLFNKGGSVQLSHTRGYYAEYSEENPEGYRDNGERAERMYELKTDWSESINRAISAGNVITNYDGTKKYNFSELDKNNDGVIDAITIIYKNTTQSISVGWSSPLWNYKDYADYVKINADGKTITSKNYVQVTNSYNYLYKDNRENVILPMAVATHEMGHILGFKDLYNSSNSSPVYYMSAMAKHMSPVPQFISVKEREAKGWLTSDNVKTIYQNGQYTLKEASTRGDSQIVGYKLNLKGTNKTLYL
;
A
#
# COMPACT_ATOMS: atom_id res chain seq x y z
N THR A 1 -16.77 -1.96 20.03
CA THR A 1 -15.37 -2.40 20.24
C THR A 1 -14.85 -2.85 18.89
N TYR A 2 -14.10 -1.99 18.24
CA TYR A 2 -13.35 -2.37 17.03
C TYR A 2 -12.41 -3.50 17.44
N ASN A 3 -12.60 -4.65 16.83
CA ASN A 3 -11.71 -5.78 17.04
C ASN A 3 -10.36 -5.38 16.43
N SER A 4 -9.38 -5.13 17.28
CA SER A 4 -8.05 -4.64 16.94
C SER A 4 -7.18 -5.69 16.19
N ALA A 5 -7.82 -6.51 15.37
CA ALA A 5 -7.14 -7.60 14.66
C ALA A 5 -6.10 -7.11 13.63
N TYR A 6 -6.15 -5.83 13.22
CA TYR A 6 -5.24 -5.28 12.22
C TYR A 6 -4.57 -4.02 12.74
N PHE A 7 -3.42 -4.17 13.34
CA PHE A 7 -2.64 -3.04 13.82
C PHE A 7 -1.82 -2.37 12.70
N ASN A 8 -1.49 -3.10 11.65
CA ASN A 8 -0.66 -2.63 10.56
C ASN A 8 -0.83 -3.49 9.30
N VAL A 9 -0.22 -3.05 8.20
CA VAL A 9 -0.29 -3.73 6.89
C VAL A 9 0.30 -5.15 6.95
N SER A 10 1.35 -5.36 7.74
CA SER A 10 1.97 -6.69 7.90
C SER A 10 0.99 -7.67 8.53
N ASP A 11 0.35 -7.27 9.65
CA ASP A 11 -0.63 -8.13 10.33
C ASP A 11 -1.82 -8.45 9.43
N TYR A 12 -2.27 -7.44 8.66
CA TYR A 12 -3.35 -7.66 7.70
C TYR A 12 -3.00 -8.76 6.69
N TYR A 13 -1.82 -8.67 6.07
CA TYR A 13 -1.42 -9.64 5.05
C TYR A 13 -1.04 -11.00 5.63
N GLU A 14 -0.49 -11.05 6.82
CA GLU A 14 -0.28 -12.30 7.54
C GLU A 14 -1.61 -13.03 7.77
N ILE A 15 -2.64 -12.31 8.23
CA ILE A 15 -3.97 -12.88 8.45
C ILE A 15 -4.63 -13.23 7.11
N ALA A 16 -4.60 -12.33 6.13
CA ALA A 16 -5.22 -12.55 4.82
C ALA A 16 -4.61 -13.74 4.07
N SER A 17 -3.31 -13.96 4.22
CA SER A 17 -2.57 -15.09 3.64
C SER A 17 -2.60 -16.34 4.51
N ARG A 18 -3.21 -16.28 5.71
CA ARG A 18 -3.22 -17.37 6.70
C ARG A 18 -1.81 -17.79 7.17
N GLY A 19 -0.89 -16.81 7.26
CA GLY A 19 0.48 -17.03 7.64
C GLY A 19 1.42 -17.48 6.51
N SER A 20 0.90 -17.57 5.26
CA SER A 20 1.75 -17.90 4.10
C SER A 20 2.65 -16.74 3.67
N LEU A 21 2.32 -15.52 4.06
CA LEU A 21 3.10 -14.32 3.79
C LEU A 21 3.40 -13.58 5.09
N THR A 22 4.66 -13.25 5.30
CA THR A 22 5.10 -12.33 6.35
C THR A 22 5.79 -11.14 5.71
N ILE A 23 5.32 -9.94 6.01
CA ILE A 23 5.95 -8.69 5.60
C ILE A 23 6.79 -8.17 6.77
N ASN A 24 8.11 -8.16 6.60
CA ASN A 24 9.02 -7.59 7.57
C ASN A 24 9.29 -6.14 7.21
N SER A 25 8.71 -5.22 7.97
CA SER A 25 8.94 -3.80 7.80
C SER A 25 10.17 -3.34 8.59
N VAL A 26 11.02 -2.59 7.94
CA VAL A 26 12.15 -1.90 8.57
C VAL A 26 12.07 -0.40 8.27
N TYR A 27 12.67 0.41 9.11
CA TYR A 27 12.51 1.86 9.08
C TYR A 27 13.89 2.50 8.99
N LEU A 28 14.07 3.38 8.01
CA LEU A 28 15.30 4.20 7.91
C LEU A 28 15.37 5.22 9.03
N PHE A 29 14.20 5.71 9.45
CA PHE A 29 14.09 6.61 10.60
C PHE A 29 13.28 5.89 11.68
N ASN A 30 13.89 5.73 12.82
CA ASN A 30 13.17 5.29 14.01
C ASN A 30 12.18 6.39 14.46
N LYS A 31 11.46 6.11 15.52
CA LYS A 31 10.40 6.93 16.09
C LYS A 31 10.70 8.45 16.05
N GLY A 32 10.02 9.16 15.15
CA GLY A 32 10.07 10.60 15.01
C GLY A 32 11.08 11.17 13.99
N GLY A 33 11.91 10.34 13.38
CA GLY A 33 12.80 10.78 12.30
C GLY A 33 12.06 11.00 10.97
N SER A 34 12.50 11.98 10.21
CA SER A 34 12.00 12.27 8.86
C SER A 34 13.02 13.07 8.07
N VAL A 35 12.85 13.11 6.75
CA VAL A 35 13.59 14.02 5.87
C VAL A 35 12.64 15.06 5.30
N GLN A 36 13.19 16.25 5.05
CA GLN A 36 12.50 17.32 4.35
C GLN A 36 12.73 17.14 2.84
N LEU A 37 11.67 17.16 2.05
CA LEU A 37 11.76 17.26 0.59
C LEU A 37 12.25 18.66 0.18
N SER A 38 12.83 18.77 -1.00
CA SER A 38 13.38 20.01 -1.55
C SER A 38 12.32 21.07 -1.80
N HIS A 39 11.10 20.64 -2.13
CA HIS A 39 10.00 21.52 -2.49
C HIS A 39 8.83 21.39 -1.52
N THR A 40 8.00 22.42 -1.54
CA THR A 40 6.78 22.49 -0.74
C THR A 40 5.70 21.57 -1.30
N ARG A 41 4.65 21.33 -0.53
CA ARG A 41 3.47 20.60 -1.01
C ARG A 41 2.82 21.27 -2.22
N GLY A 42 2.73 22.61 -2.24
CA GLY A 42 2.14 23.39 -3.33
C GLY A 42 2.83 23.18 -4.66
N TYR A 43 4.14 23.03 -4.64
CA TYR A 43 4.92 22.73 -5.83
C TYR A 43 4.45 21.45 -6.54
N TYR A 44 4.07 20.43 -5.78
CA TYR A 44 3.59 19.14 -6.30
C TYR A 44 2.07 19.09 -6.52
N ALA A 45 1.36 20.18 -6.28
CA ALA A 45 -0.07 20.31 -6.55
C ALA A 45 -0.33 21.08 -7.85
N GLU A 46 -1.55 21.03 -8.35
CA GLU A 46 -1.95 21.78 -9.53
C GLU A 46 -1.94 23.31 -9.26
N TYR A 47 -1.63 24.09 -10.29
CA TYR A 47 -1.67 25.53 -10.23
C TYR A 47 -3.09 26.02 -9.93
N SER A 48 -3.18 27.01 -9.08
CA SER A 48 -4.36 27.86 -8.90
C SER A 48 -3.93 29.24 -8.47
N GLU A 49 -4.85 30.21 -8.43
CA GLU A 49 -4.55 31.54 -7.90
C GLU A 49 -4.08 31.48 -6.46
N GLU A 50 -4.60 30.51 -5.68
CA GLU A 50 -4.20 30.26 -4.29
C GLU A 50 -2.89 29.47 -4.19
N ASN A 51 -2.46 28.81 -5.26
CA ASN A 51 -1.25 28.01 -5.36
C ASN A 51 -0.43 28.36 -6.60
N PRO A 52 0.18 29.53 -6.67
CA PRO A 52 0.92 30.00 -7.84
C PRO A 52 2.19 29.20 -8.16
N GLU A 53 2.71 28.42 -7.22
CA GLU A 53 3.86 27.54 -7.41
C GLU A 53 3.51 26.18 -8.03
N GLY A 54 2.21 25.87 -8.20
CA GLY A 54 1.72 24.62 -8.73
C GLY A 54 2.03 24.38 -10.21
N TYR A 55 1.99 23.11 -10.63
CA TYR A 55 2.19 22.74 -12.05
C TYR A 55 0.98 23.14 -12.90
N ARG A 56 1.22 23.55 -14.16
CA ARG A 56 0.19 24.08 -15.06
C ARG A 56 -0.29 23.08 -16.10
N ASP A 57 0.52 22.08 -16.39
CA ASP A 57 0.20 21.07 -17.39
C ASP A 57 0.79 19.70 -17.08
N ASN A 58 0.51 18.74 -17.94
CA ASN A 58 0.98 17.37 -17.77
C ASN A 58 2.50 17.23 -17.95
N GLY A 59 3.15 18.12 -18.70
CA GLY A 59 4.61 18.14 -18.86
C GLY A 59 5.29 18.53 -17.57
N GLU A 60 4.93 19.69 -17.01
CA GLU A 60 5.41 20.14 -15.70
C GLU A 60 5.12 19.11 -14.60
N ARG A 61 3.92 18.51 -14.61
CA ARG A 61 3.58 17.45 -13.66
C ARG A 61 4.53 16.25 -13.76
N ALA A 62 4.85 15.82 -14.97
CA ALA A 62 5.75 14.68 -15.19
C ALA A 62 7.18 15.00 -14.75
N GLU A 63 7.67 16.21 -15.00
CA GLU A 63 8.97 16.68 -14.53
C GLU A 63 9.03 16.68 -13.01
N ARG A 64 8.02 17.23 -12.33
CA ARG A 64 7.97 17.27 -10.86
C ARG A 64 7.81 15.88 -10.23
N MET A 65 7.18 14.95 -10.92
CA MET A 65 7.17 13.54 -10.52
C MET A 65 8.57 12.93 -10.55
N TYR A 66 9.35 13.23 -11.58
CA TYR A 66 10.73 12.77 -11.68
C TYR A 66 11.62 13.39 -10.60
N GLU A 67 11.49 14.70 -10.38
CA GLU A 67 12.21 15.42 -9.31
C GLU A 67 11.89 14.86 -7.94
N LEU A 68 10.61 14.57 -7.65
CA LEU A 68 10.20 13.95 -6.39
C LEU A 68 10.91 12.61 -6.16
N LYS A 69 10.98 11.75 -7.17
CA LYS A 69 11.64 10.45 -7.09
C LYS A 69 13.16 10.58 -6.88
N THR A 70 13.76 11.56 -7.52
CA THR A 70 15.17 11.89 -7.35
C THR A 70 15.44 12.39 -5.94
N ASP A 71 14.60 13.28 -5.41
CA ASP A 71 14.71 13.81 -4.07
C ASP A 71 14.57 12.73 -2.99
N TRP A 72 13.74 11.70 -3.20
CA TRP A 72 13.72 10.54 -2.30
C TRP A 72 15.07 9.84 -2.24
N SER A 73 15.68 9.54 -3.39
CA SER A 73 16.99 8.88 -3.46
C SER A 73 18.05 9.69 -2.74
N GLU A 74 18.11 10.98 -3.02
CA GLU A 74 19.07 11.90 -2.40
C GLU A 74 18.86 12.02 -0.90
N SER A 75 17.60 12.14 -0.48
CA SER A 75 17.25 12.26 0.93
C SER A 75 17.58 11.00 1.73
N ILE A 76 17.33 9.83 1.17
CA ILE A 76 17.71 8.55 1.77
C ILE A 76 19.24 8.46 1.87
N ASN A 77 19.96 8.77 0.81
CA ASN A 77 21.42 8.70 0.80
C ASN A 77 22.06 9.73 1.74
N ARG A 78 21.50 10.93 1.84
CA ARG A 78 21.94 11.92 2.84
C ARG A 78 21.74 11.40 4.26
N ALA A 79 20.60 10.76 4.54
CA ALA A 79 20.34 10.18 5.86
C ALA A 79 21.32 9.06 6.19
N ILE A 80 21.62 8.17 5.26
CA ILE A 80 22.60 7.10 5.44
C ILE A 80 24.00 7.69 5.70
N SER A 81 24.41 8.67 4.91
CA SER A 81 25.70 9.37 5.07
C SER A 81 25.81 10.10 6.40
N ALA A 82 24.70 10.56 6.95
CA ALA A 82 24.62 11.16 8.28
C ALA A 82 24.62 10.12 9.43
N GLY A 83 24.81 8.82 9.11
CA GLY A 83 24.88 7.75 10.10
C GLY A 83 23.52 7.17 10.52
N ASN A 84 22.44 7.52 9.82
CA ASN A 84 21.18 6.83 10.07
C ASN A 84 21.25 5.38 9.59
N VAL A 85 20.65 4.49 10.35
CA VAL A 85 20.60 3.06 10.10
C VAL A 85 19.15 2.59 9.98
N ILE A 86 18.95 1.51 9.29
CA ILE A 86 17.62 0.88 9.27
C ILE A 86 17.42 0.04 10.52
N THR A 87 16.25 0.15 11.10
CA THR A 87 15.89 -0.52 12.35
C THR A 87 14.48 -1.12 12.25
N ASN A 88 14.12 -1.99 13.20
CA ASN A 88 12.71 -2.25 13.48
C ASN A 88 12.03 -0.99 14.05
N TYR A 89 10.72 -1.04 14.22
CA TYR A 89 9.91 0.12 14.63
C TYR A 89 10.36 0.79 15.93
N ASP A 90 10.76 0.02 16.92
CA ASP A 90 11.20 0.53 18.23
C ASP A 90 12.69 0.90 18.31
N GLY A 91 13.44 0.67 17.23
CA GLY A 91 14.86 0.99 17.14
C GLY A 91 15.79 0.03 17.88
N THR A 92 15.27 -1.06 18.42
CA THR A 92 16.06 -2.02 19.23
C THR A 92 16.92 -2.92 18.39
N LYS A 93 16.49 -3.23 17.15
CA LYS A 93 17.23 -4.05 16.21
C LYS A 93 17.65 -3.24 14.99
N LYS A 94 18.95 -3.31 14.66
CA LYS A 94 19.53 -2.72 13.46
C LYS A 94 19.65 -3.76 12.37
N TYR A 95 19.56 -3.31 11.12
CA TYR A 95 19.70 -4.12 9.92
C TYR A 95 20.71 -3.49 8.97
N ASN A 96 21.37 -4.32 8.18
CA ASN A 96 22.15 -3.86 7.04
C ASN A 96 21.22 -3.69 5.82
N PHE A 97 21.54 -2.76 4.93
CA PHE A 97 20.76 -2.58 3.70
C PHE A 97 20.77 -3.82 2.81
N SER A 98 21.85 -4.59 2.82
CA SER A 98 21.92 -5.88 2.11
C SER A 98 20.90 -6.91 2.56
N GLU A 99 20.37 -6.78 3.77
CA GLU A 99 19.29 -7.67 4.26
C GLU A 99 17.93 -7.37 3.63
N LEU A 100 17.78 -6.24 2.92
CA LEU A 100 16.59 -5.88 2.16
C LEU A 100 16.56 -6.49 0.75
N ASP A 101 17.67 -7.09 0.34
CA ASP A 101 17.86 -7.79 -0.94
C ASP A 101 18.23 -9.24 -0.64
N LYS A 102 17.24 -10.03 -0.21
CA LYS A 102 17.47 -11.42 0.24
C LYS A 102 17.90 -12.36 -0.89
N ASN A 103 17.48 -12.09 -2.10
CA ASN A 103 17.81 -12.91 -3.28
C ASN A 103 19.09 -12.44 -3.97
N ASN A 104 19.73 -11.37 -3.49
CA ASN A 104 20.95 -10.75 -4.04
C ASN A 104 20.83 -10.34 -5.52
N ASP A 105 19.68 -9.86 -5.93
CA ASP A 105 19.45 -9.36 -7.29
C ASP A 105 19.75 -7.85 -7.45
N GLY A 106 20.16 -7.19 -6.37
CA GLY A 106 20.44 -5.75 -6.32
C GLY A 106 19.18 -4.90 -6.17
N VAL A 107 18.05 -5.52 -5.79
CA VAL A 107 16.75 -4.87 -5.72
C VAL A 107 16.13 -5.01 -4.33
N ILE A 108 15.61 -3.91 -3.81
CA ILE A 108 14.74 -3.92 -2.63
C ILE A 108 13.32 -4.28 -3.08
N ASP A 109 12.67 -5.22 -2.43
CA ASP A 109 11.32 -5.71 -2.79
C ASP A 109 10.30 -4.59 -2.83
N ALA A 110 10.28 -3.72 -1.82
CA ALA A 110 9.40 -2.56 -1.76
C ALA A 110 9.92 -1.47 -0.84
N ILE A 111 9.68 -0.21 -1.21
CA ILE A 111 9.84 0.96 -0.34
C ILE A 111 8.47 1.58 -0.11
N THR A 112 8.17 1.90 1.14
CA THR A 112 6.99 2.69 1.49
C THR A 112 7.42 4.10 1.88
N ILE A 113 6.93 5.09 1.14
CA ILE A 113 7.13 6.52 1.40
C ILE A 113 5.89 7.05 2.11
N ILE A 114 6.06 7.55 3.32
CA ILE A 114 4.97 8.11 4.12
C ILE A 114 5.15 9.62 4.21
N TYR A 115 4.25 10.37 3.57
CA TYR A 115 4.25 11.83 3.68
C TYR A 115 3.64 12.26 5.00
N LYS A 116 4.39 13.05 5.73
CA LYS A 116 3.88 13.70 6.94
C LYS A 116 2.86 14.78 6.56
N ASN A 117 1.77 14.84 7.29
CA ASN A 117 0.81 15.92 7.16
C ASN A 117 1.47 17.29 7.31
N THR A 118 1.02 18.24 6.49
CA THR A 118 1.47 19.62 6.53
C THR A 118 0.32 20.54 6.94
N THR A 119 0.64 21.73 7.42
CA THR A 119 -0.34 22.77 7.76
C THR A 119 -0.87 23.51 6.52
N GLN A 120 -0.32 23.23 5.33
CA GLN A 120 -0.78 23.88 4.10
C GLN A 120 -2.17 23.40 3.73
N SER A 121 -3.05 24.33 3.43
CA SER A 121 -4.44 24.08 3.02
C SER A 121 -4.61 23.80 1.52
N ILE A 122 -3.55 23.33 0.86
CA ILE A 122 -3.55 23.02 -0.57
C ILE A 122 -3.98 21.58 -0.77
N SER A 123 -5.02 21.37 -1.56
CA SER A 123 -5.48 20.03 -1.95
C SER A 123 -4.51 19.40 -2.94
N VAL A 124 -4.25 18.12 -2.76
CA VAL A 124 -3.55 17.29 -3.73
C VAL A 124 -4.59 16.54 -4.54
N GLY A 125 -4.74 16.91 -5.80
CA GLY A 125 -5.68 16.27 -6.72
C GLY A 125 -5.27 14.85 -7.10
N TRP A 126 -6.23 14.07 -7.58
CA TRP A 126 -5.97 12.76 -8.19
C TRP A 126 -4.95 12.92 -9.33
N SER A 127 -4.02 11.99 -9.44
CA SER A 127 -2.86 12.03 -10.35
C SER A 127 -1.76 13.04 -10.03
N SER A 128 -1.85 13.83 -8.96
CA SER A 128 -0.73 14.64 -8.50
C SER A 128 0.48 13.78 -8.12
N PRO A 129 1.72 14.31 -8.22
CA PRO A 129 2.92 13.62 -7.74
C PRO A 129 2.83 13.09 -6.30
N LEU A 130 2.08 13.73 -5.43
CA LEU A 130 1.91 13.31 -4.02
C LEU A 130 0.66 12.45 -3.77
N TRP A 131 -0.10 12.06 -4.81
CA TRP A 131 -1.26 11.19 -4.62
C TRP A 131 -0.82 9.81 -4.13
N ASN A 132 -1.67 9.15 -3.33
CA ASN A 132 -1.39 7.79 -2.88
C ASN A 132 -1.48 6.83 -4.06
N TYR A 133 -0.44 6.07 -4.30
CA TYR A 133 -0.42 5.03 -5.33
C TYR A 133 0.81 4.14 -5.21
N LYS A 134 0.77 3.02 -5.92
CA LYS A 134 1.91 2.14 -6.17
C LYS A 134 2.44 2.37 -7.59
N ASP A 135 3.73 2.45 -7.72
CA ASP A 135 4.39 2.55 -9.03
C ASP A 135 5.73 1.81 -9.05
N TYR A 136 6.36 1.78 -10.21
CA TYR A 136 7.70 1.27 -10.41
C TYR A 136 8.69 2.44 -10.39
N ALA A 137 9.74 2.33 -9.60
CA ALA A 137 10.76 3.37 -9.52
C ALA A 137 12.15 2.78 -9.68
N ASP A 138 12.61 2.65 -10.91
CA ASP A 138 14.02 2.41 -11.18
C ASP A 138 14.91 3.59 -10.73
N TYR A 139 14.31 4.67 -10.27
CA TYR A 139 14.97 5.91 -9.89
C TYR A 139 15.42 5.96 -8.44
N VAL A 140 14.80 5.17 -7.55
CA VAL A 140 15.23 5.16 -6.15
C VAL A 140 16.45 4.30 -6.01
N LYS A 141 17.62 4.94 -5.96
CA LYS A 141 18.94 4.31 -5.82
C LYS A 141 19.50 4.59 -4.44
N ILE A 142 19.75 3.54 -3.68
CA ILE A 142 20.31 3.61 -2.34
C ILE A 142 21.74 3.13 -2.36
N ASN A 143 22.66 3.98 -1.93
CA ASN A 143 24.08 3.65 -1.80
C ASN A 143 24.37 3.29 -0.35
N ALA A 144 24.50 2.01 -0.07
CA ALA A 144 24.75 1.52 1.26
C ALA A 144 25.57 0.24 1.22
N ASP A 145 26.33 -0.04 2.27
CA ASP A 145 27.14 -1.26 2.43
C ASP A 145 28.09 -1.50 1.24
N GLY A 146 28.57 -0.40 0.61
CA GLY A 146 29.48 -0.46 -0.56
C GLY A 146 28.81 -0.90 -1.87
N LYS A 147 27.47 -0.93 -1.90
CA LYS A 147 26.67 -1.30 -3.08
C LYS A 147 25.64 -0.23 -3.39
N THR A 148 25.19 -0.21 -4.64
CA THR A 148 23.98 0.52 -5.05
C THR A 148 22.85 -0.50 -5.16
N ILE A 149 21.80 -0.29 -4.37
CA ILE A 149 20.58 -1.12 -4.38
C ILE A 149 19.45 -0.25 -4.95
N THR A 150 18.70 -0.79 -5.88
CA THR A 150 17.61 -0.08 -6.53
C THR A 150 16.25 -0.61 -6.04
N SER A 151 15.29 0.26 -5.76
CA SER A 151 13.92 -0.19 -5.56
C SER A 151 13.17 -0.19 -6.89
N LYS A 152 12.60 -1.33 -7.26
CA LYS A 152 11.69 -1.42 -8.43
C LYS A 152 10.27 -1.05 -8.09
N ASN A 153 9.86 -1.23 -6.84
CA ASN A 153 8.51 -0.98 -6.40
C ASN A 153 8.51 0.01 -5.24
N TYR A 154 7.57 0.93 -5.28
CA TYR A 154 7.29 1.77 -4.13
C TYR A 154 5.80 1.95 -3.93
N VAL A 155 5.44 2.19 -2.70
CA VAL A 155 4.13 2.66 -2.26
C VAL A 155 4.32 4.03 -1.65
N GLN A 156 3.55 5.00 -2.10
CA GLN A 156 3.46 6.27 -1.40
C GLN A 156 2.09 6.45 -0.78
N VAL A 157 2.07 6.90 0.46
CA VAL A 157 0.85 7.17 1.21
C VAL A 157 1.03 8.41 2.07
N THR A 158 -0.08 9.05 2.40
CA THR A 158 -0.07 10.15 3.36
C THR A 158 -0.49 9.64 4.73
N ASN A 159 -0.12 10.35 5.78
CA ASN A 159 -0.48 9.95 7.14
C ASN A 159 -1.85 10.47 7.60
N SER A 160 -2.52 11.32 6.81
CA SER A 160 -3.85 11.82 7.17
C SER A 160 -4.66 12.31 5.98
N TYR A 161 -5.99 12.37 6.12
CA TYR A 161 -6.90 12.92 5.10
C TYR A 161 -6.67 14.40 4.82
N ASN A 162 -6.31 15.19 5.83
CA ASN A 162 -6.03 16.63 5.65
C ASN A 162 -4.90 16.89 4.65
N TYR A 163 -4.12 15.87 4.36
CA TYR A 163 -3.12 15.95 3.33
C TYR A 163 -3.73 15.98 1.92
N LEU A 164 -4.79 15.23 1.67
CA LEU A 164 -5.42 15.11 0.35
C LEU A 164 -6.53 16.13 0.14
N TYR A 165 -7.27 16.47 1.20
CA TYR A 165 -8.47 17.29 1.10
C TYR A 165 -8.35 18.55 1.97
N LYS A 166 -8.77 19.68 1.40
CA LYS A 166 -8.87 20.97 2.08
C LYS A 166 -10.16 21.02 2.91
N ASP A 167 -10.45 20.03 3.69
CA ASP A 167 -11.62 20.05 4.55
C ASP A 167 -11.22 19.88 6.03
N ASN A 168 -12.09 20.32 6.91
CA ASN A 168 -11.89 20.31 8.35
C ASN A 168 -11.95 18.89 8.98
N ARG A 169 -11.64 17.85 8.24
CA ARG A 169 -11.51 16.51 8.78
C ARG A 169 -10.21 16.38 9.57
N GLU A 170 -10.08 17.23 10.58
CA GLU A 170 -8.97 17.18 11.50
C GLU A 170 -8.84 15.77 12.10
N ASN A 171 -7.64 15.23 12.06
CA ASN A 171 -7.28 13.96 12.68
C ASN A 171 -7.87 12.67 12.08
N VAL A 172 -8.43 12.69 10.91
CA VAL A 172 -8.72 11.43 10.23
C VAL A 172 -7.41 10.89 9.66
N ILE A 173 -6.81 9.97 10.40
CA ILE A 173 -5.67 9.19 9.93
C ILE A 173 -6.11 8.51 8.64
N LEU A 174 -5.34 8.71 7.56
CA LEU A 174 -5.59 7.92 6.35
C LEU A 174 -5.43 6.48 6.71
N PRO A 175 -6.49 5.76 6.48
CA PRO A 175 -6.59 4.46 7.04
C PRO A 175 -5.52 3.57 6.45
N MET A 176 -5.08 2.66 7.25
CA MET A 176 -4.32 1.50 6.86
C MET A 176 -4.90 0.83 5.60
N ALA A 177 -6.19 1.04 5.30
CA ALA A 177 -6.86 0.57 4.10
C ALA A 177 -6.19 1.03 2.80
N VAL A 178 -5.74 2.30 2.70
CA VAL A 178 -5.03 2.79 1.50
C VAL A 178 -3.67 2.14 1.39
N ALA A 179 -2.90 2.10 2.47
CA ALA A 179 -1.59 1.45 2.48
C ALA A 179 -1.71 -0.05 2.18
N THR A 180 -2.76 -0.70 2.67
CA THR A 180 -3.06 -2.10 2.37
C THR A 180 -3.41 -2.30 0.90
N HIS A 181 -4.21 -1.42 0.32
CA HIS A 181 -4.56 -1.44 -1.10
C HIS A 181 -3.30 -1.32 -1.97
N GLU A 182 -2.49 -0.30 -1.75
CA GLU A 182 -1.28 -0.05 -2.55
C GLU A 182 -0.24 -1.18 -2.38
N MET A 183 -0.09 -1.72 -1.17
CA MET A 183 0.73 -2.91 -0.94
C MET A 183 0.17 -4.12 -1.69
N GLY A 184 -1.14 -4.23 -1.83
CA GLY A 184 -1.80 -5.25 -2.63
C GLY A 184 -1.32 -5.26 -4.08
N HIS A 185 -1.09 -4.09 -4.66
CA HIS A 185 -0.53 -3.98 -6.02
C HIS A 185 0.91 -4.50 -6.11
N ILE A 186 1.73 -4.30 -5.09
CA ILE A 186 3.08 -4.90 -5.03
C ILE A 186 2.97 -6.44 -5.00
N LEU A 187 2.00 -6.96 -4.29
CA LEU A 187 1.71 -8.40 -4.26
C LEU A 187 1.03 -8.92 -5.53
N GLY A 188 0.76 -8.04 -6.51
CA GLY A 188 0.22 -8.38 -7.82
C GLY A 188 -1.31 -8.48 -7.90
N PHE A 189 -2.02 -7.95 -6.92
CA PHE A 189 -3.47 -7.78 -7.01
C PHE A 189 -3.81 -6.59 -7.92
N LYS A 190 -4.94 -6.67 -8.61
CA LYS A 190 -5.43 -5.62 -9.50
C LYS A 190 -6.59 -4.87 -8.86
N ASP A 191 -6.80 -3.63 -9.29
CA ASP A 191 -8.00 -2.89 -8.94
C ASP A 191 -9.27 -3.65 -9.32
N LEU A 192 -10.24 -3.61 -8.43
CA LEU A 192 -11.60 -4.12 -8.66
C LEU A 192 -12.60 -2.98 -8.91
N TYR A 193 -12.10 -1.85 -9.37
CA TYR A 193 -12.87 -0.72 -9.90
C TYR A 193 -12.32 -0.31 -11.25
N ASN A 194 -13.09 0.47 -12.01
CA ASN A 194 -12.66 0.99 -13.31
C ASN A 194 -12.40 2.51 -13.25
N SER A 195 -11.89 3.06 -14.35
CA SER A 195 -11.59 4.50 -14.49
C SER A 195 -12.79 5.42 -14.26
N SER A 196 -14.02 4.95 -14.45
CA SER A 196 -15.23 5.68 -14.12
C SER A 196 -15.66 5.55 -12.64
N ASN A 197 -14.78 5.05 -11.79
CA ASN A 197 -14.98 4.83 -10.36
C ASN A 197 -16.17 3.90 -10.03
N SER A 198 -16.55 3.06 -11.00
CA SER A 198 -17.54 2.01 -10.81
C SER A 198 -16.85 0.77 -10.27
N SER A 199 -17.25 0.33 -9.09
CA SER A 199 -16.74 -0.87 -8.46
C SER A 199 -17.85 -1.91 -8.35
N PRO A 200 -17.78 -3.02 -9.10
CA PRO A 200 -18.81 -4.06 -9.04
C PRO A 200 -18.86 -4.78 -7.70
N VAL A 201 -17.78 -4.72 -6.93
CA VAL A 201 -17.70 -5.31 -5.58
C VAL A 201 -17.71 -4.25 -4.48
N TYR A 202 -17.85 -2.98 -4.85
CA TYR A 202 -17.95 -1.83 -3.95
C TYR A 202 -16.91 -1.87 -2.82
N TYR A 203 -17.32 -1.94 -1.55
CA TYR A 203 -16.42 -2.02 -0.39
C TYR A 203 -16.10 -3.46 0.09
N MET A 204 -16.35 -4.47 -0.73
CA MET A 204 -16.20 -5.88 -0.32
C MET A 204 -14.78 -6.43 -0.47
N SER A 205 -13.83 -5.65 -0.98
CA SER A 205 -12.43 -6.02 -1.09
C SER A 205 -11.52 -4.84 -0.84
N ALA A 206 -10.37 -5.07 -0.25
CA ALA A 206 -9.31 -4.06 -0.12
C ALA A 206 -8.86 -3.53 -1.49
N MET A 207 -8.97 -4.33 -2.56
CA MET A 207 -8.63 -3.92 -3.93
C MET A 207 -9.79 -3.19 -4.65
N ALA A 208 -10.86 -2.87 -3.95
CA ALA A 208 -11.98 -2.09 -4.46
C ALA A 208 -11.96 -0.67 -3.85
N LYS A 209 -13.09 -0.18 -3.34
CA LYS A 209 -13.13 1.11 -2.64
C LYS A 209 -12.48 1.00 -1.27
N HIS A 210 -11.33 1.61 -1.12
CA HIS A 210 -10.44 1.50 0.04
C HIS A 210 -10.52 2.68 1.02
N MET A 211 -11.53 3.55 0.89
CA MET A 211 -11.73 4.73 1.76
C MET A 211 -12.40 4.39 3.10
N SER A 212 -12.33 3.15 3.53
CA SER A 212 -12.81 2.72 4.84
C SER A 212 -11.71 2.86 5.90
N PRO A 213 -12.05 3.22 7.14
CA PRO A 213 -11.10 3.23 8.26
C PRO A 213 -10.44 1.87 8.54
N VAL A 214 -11.12 0.79 8.17
CA VAL A 214 -10.63 -0.58 8.33
C VAL A 214 -10.58 -1.24 6.94
N PRO A 215 -9.44 -1.81 6.53
CA PRO A 215 -9.35 -2.50 5.26
C PRO A 215 -10.27 -3.72 5.26
N GLN A 216 -11.02 -3.88 4.18
CA GLN A 216 -11.74 -5.11 3.93
C GLN A 216 -10.78 -6.22 3.53
N PHE A 217 -11.16 -7.47 3.67
CA PHE A 217 -10.36 -8.57 3.18
C PHE A 217 -10.26 -8.55 1.65
N ILE A 218 -9.12 -8.99 1.14
CA ILE A 218 -8.97 -9.39 -0.26
C ILE A 218 -9.96 -10.51 -0.53
N SER A 219 -10.58 -10.49 -1.70
CA SER A 219 -11.65 -11.42 -2.03
C SER A 219 -11.21 -12.89 -1.96
N VAL A 220 -12.14 -13.78 -1.68
CA VAL A 220 -11.89 -15.23 -1.65
C VAL A 220 -11.23 -15.71 -2.94
N LYS A 221 -11.73 -15.23 -4.10
CA LYS A 221 -11.18 -15.56 -5.41
C LYS A 221 -9.71 -15.18 -5.54
N GLU A 222 -9.35 -13.97 -5.12
CA GLU A 222 -7.98 -13.47 -5.21
C GLU A 222 -7.04 -14.21 -4.26
N ARG A 223 -7.50 -14.49 -3.04
CA ARG A 223 -6.75 -15.27 -2.06
C ARG A 223 -6.54 -16.72 -2.52
N GLU A 224 -7.53 -17.35 -3.13
CA GLU A 224 -7.40 -18.70 -3.74
C GLU A 224 -6.40 -18.67 -4.91
N ALA A 225 -6.50 -17.68 -5.80
CA ALA A 225 -5.57 -17.52 -6.93
C ALA A 225 -4.11 -17.29 -6.50
N LYS A 226 -3.89 -16.73 -5.31
CA LYS A 226 -2.56 -16.58 -4.69
C LYS A 226 -2.08 -17.83 -3.94
N GLY A 227 -2.90 -18.86 -3.85
CA GLY A 227 -2.60 -20.05 -3.05
C GLY A 227 -2.70 -19.84 -1.54
N TRP A 228 -3.27 -18.71 -1.10
CA TRP A 228 -3.50 -18.44 0.32
C TRP A 228 -4.70 -19.20 0.89
N LEU A 229 -5.61 -19.58 0.02
CA LEU A 229 -6.73 -20.46 0.33
C LEU A 229 -6.64 -21.72 -0.53
N THR A 230 -6.87 -22.86 0.10
CA THR A 230 -6.85 -24.18 -0.54
C THR A 230 -8.28 -24.70 -0.76
N SER A 231 -8.41 -25.88 -1.37
CA SER A 231 -9.69 -26.59 -1.48
C SER A 231 -10.31 -26.94 -0.12
N ASP A 232 -9.55 -26.88 0.96
CA ASP A 232 -10.08 -27.08 2.33
C ASP A 232 -10.73 -25.83 2.88
N ASN A 233 -10.36 -24.66 2.38
CA ASN A 233 -10.88 -23.37 2.80
C ASN A 233 -11.99 -22.84 1.88
N VAL A 234 -12.02 -23.26 0.61
CA VAL A 234 -13.02 -22.86 -0.39
C VAL A 234 -13.65 -24.09 -1.00
N LYS A 235 -14.91 -24.35 -0.66
CA LYS A 235 -15.62 -25.53 -1.12
C LYS A 235 -16.52 -25.21 -2.31
N THR A 236 -16.64 -26.16 -3.24
CA THR A 236 -17.59 -26.03 -4.35
C THR A 236 -18.96 -26.49 -3.93
N ILE A 237 -19.98 -25.68 -4.24
CA ILE A 237 -21.38 -26.01 -4.03
C ILE A 237 -21.88 -26.80 -5.25
N TYR A 238 -22.45 -27.97 -5.03
CA TYR A 238 -23.01 -28.84 -6.06
C TYR A 238 -24.52 -29.03 -5.96
N GLN A 239 -25.11 -28.68 -4.82
CA GLN A 239 -26.53 -28.91 -4.57
C GLN A 239 -27.11 -27.80 -3.68
N ASN A 240 -28.43 -27.68 -3.64
CA ASN A 240 -29.11 -26.78 -2.74
C ASN A 240 -28.91 -27.22 -1.30
N GLY A 241 -28.76 -26.27 -0.38
CA GLY A 241 -28.54 -26.56 1.04
C GLY A 241 -28.23 -25.31 1.86
N GLN A 242 -28.02 -25.53 3.13
CA GLN A 242 -27.49 -24.51 4.04
C GLN A 242 -25.99 -24.71 4.16
N TYR A 243 -25.26 -23.62 4.06
CA TYR A 243 -23.81 -23.60 4.09
C TYR A 243 -23.33 -22.60 5.11
N THR A 244 -22.38 -22.99 5.94
CA THR A 244 -21.84 -22.12 6.99
C THR A 244 -20.47 -21.61 6.57
N LEU A 245 -20.30 -20.30 6.58
CA LEU A 245 -19.01 -19.64 6.43
C LEU A 245 -18.44 -19.29 7.79
N LYS A 246 -17.16 -19.45 7.95
CA LYS A 246 -16.39 -18.83 9.04
C LYS A 246 -15.96 -17.43 8.62
N GLU A 247 -15.69 -16.61 9.62
CA GLU A 247 -15.13 -15.28 9.39
C GLU A 247 -13.84 -15.36 8.57
N ALA A 248 -13.66 -14.43 7.64
CA ALA A 248 -12.52 -14.41 6.72
C ALA A 248 -11.15 -14.36 7.41
N SER A 249 -11.11 -13.80 8.63
CA SER A 249 -9.94 -13.74 9.51
C SER A 249 -9.66 -15.02 10.28
N THR A 250 -10.60 -15.99 10.29
CA THR A 250 -10.45 -17.22 11.06
C THR A 250 -9.24 -18.00 10.59
N ARG A 251 -8.30 -18.26 11.50
CA ARG A 251 -7.14 -19.13 11.27
C ARG A 251 -7.52 -20.60 11.49
N GLY A 252 -6.80 -21.49 10.87
CA GLY A 252 -6.98 -22.94 10.95
C GLY A 252 -7.18 -23.57 9.59
N ASP A 253 -6.44 -24.63 9.30
CA ASP A 253 -6.27 -25.18 7.96
C ASP A 253 -7.56 -25.71 7.31
N SER A 254 -8.49 -26.21 8.12
CA SER A 254 -9.75 -26.79 7.64
C SER A 254 -10.98 -25.87 7.77
N GLN A 255 -10.78 -24.56 8.08
CA GLN A 255 -11.91 -23.65 8.21
C GLN A 255 -12.40 -23.17 6.86
N ILE A 256 -13.68 -23.37 6.56
CA ILE A 256 -14.32 -22.92 5.32
C ILE A 256 -14.62 -21.43 5.45
N VAL A 257 -13.94 -20.63 4.63
CA VAL A 257 -14.06 -19.17 4.57
C VAL A 257 -14.62 -18.68 3.25
N GLY A 258 -14.95 -19.60 2.34
CA GLY A 258 -15.55 -19.28 1.06
C GLY A 258 -16.23 -20.47 0.42
N TYR A 259 -17.17 -20.17 -0.45
CA TYR A 259 -17.77 -21.15 -1.36
C TYR A 259 -17.67 -20.66 -2.80
N LYS A 260 -17.67 -21.60 -3.74
CA LYS A 260 -17.77 -21.30 -5.16
C LYS A 260 -18.86 -22.15 -5.82
N LEU A 261 -19.58 -21.52 -6.71
CA LEU A 261 -20.65 -22.13 -7.49
C LEU A 261 -20.35 -21.94 -8.98
N ASN A 262 -20.17 -23.04 -9.70
CA ASN A 262 -20.03 -23.02 -11.14
C ASN A 262 -21.40 -22.82 -11.79
N LEU A 263 -21.55 -21.75 -12.54
CA LEU A 263 -22.81 -21.40 -13.17
C LEU A 263 -23.05 -22.30 -14.39
N LYS A 264 -24.10 -23.14 -14.32
CA LYS A 264 -24.44 -24.10 -15.36
C LYS A 264 -24.59 -23.44 -16.75
N GLY A 265 -23.96 -24.00 -17.75
CA GLY A 265 -23.99 -23.49 -19.13
C GLY A 265 -23.07 -22.30 -19.39
N THR A 266 -22.18 -21.99 -18.47
CA THR A 266 -21.23 -20.89 -18.61
C THR A 266 -19.84 -21.29 -18.12
N ASN A 267 -18.82 -20.48 -18.46
CA ASN A 267 -17.47 -20.62 -17.91
C ASN A 267 -17.28 -19.77 -16.63
N LYS A 268 -18.38 -19.34 -16.00
CA LYS A 268 -18.33 -18.42 -14.86
C LYS A 268 -18.47 -19.16 -13.54
N THR A 269 -17.72 -18.72 -12.57
CA THR A 269 -17.79 -19.16 -11.16
C THR A 269 -18.17 -17.98 -10.30
N LEU A 270 -19.20 -18.13 -9.48
CA LEU A 270 -19.56 -17.20 -8.43
C LEU A 270 -18.78 -17.58 -7.17
N TYR A 271 -18.19 -16.62 -6.52
CA TYR A 271 -17.54 -16.76 -5.21
C TYR A 271 -18.39 -16.09 -4.13
N LEU A 272 -18.56 -16.79 -3.04
CA LEU A 272 -19.33 -16.38 -1.86
C LEU A 272 -18.43 -16.34 -0.63
#